data_d1079ecb983dd501dfd077d30f83c1b7
#
_entry.id   d1079ecb983dd501dfd077d30f83c1b7
#
_cell.length_a   1.000
_cell.length_b   1.000
_cell.length_c   1.000
_cell.angle_alpha   90.00
_cell.angle_beta   90.00
_cell.angle_gamma   90.00
#
_symmetry.space_group_name_H-M   'P 1'
#
loop_
_entity.id
_entity.type
_entity.pdbx_description
1 polymer ?
#
loop_
_entity_poly.entity_id
_entity_poly.type
_entity_poly.pdbx_seq_one_letter_code
_entity_poly.pdbx_strand_id
1 'polypeptide(L)'
;MVAIGRGLMAKPKLLMIDEPSLGLAPKVVDRVMEVVKAINQDGTAVLLVEQDVVLALEIADRGYVLENGHMVMQGAAATLREDPAIRKAYLGI
;
A
#
# COMPACT_ATOMS: atom_id res chain seq x y z
N MET A 1 -10.97 -0.86 -9.96
CA MET A 1 -10.29 -0.41 -11.21
C MET A 1 -10.89 0.87 -11.79
N VAL A 2 -12.21 0.99 -11.85
CA VAL A 2 -12.85 2.21 -12.39
C VAL A 2 -12.46 3.46 -11.60
N ALA A 3 -12.45 3.39 -10.27
CA ALA A 3 -12.08 4.52 -9.42
C ALA A 3 -10.62 4.95 -9.62
N ILE A 4 -9.71 4.00 -9.82
CA ILE A 4 -8.29 4.28 -10.11
C ILE A 4 -8.17 4.92 -11.48
N GLY A 5 -8.90 4.41 -12.49
CA GLY A 5 -8.91 4.97 -13.83
C GLY A 5 -9.39 6.42 -13.86
N ARG A 6 -10.43 6.75 -13.08
CA ARG A 6 -10.92 8.14 -12.96
C ARG A 6 -9.86 9.05 -12.34
N GLY A 7 -9.16 8.56 -11.31
CA GLY A 7 -8.06 9.29 -10.70
C GLY A 7 -6.95 9.60 -11.70
N LEU A 8 -6.60 8.63 -12.54
CA LEU A 8 -5.59 8.79 -13.59
C LEU A 8 -6.00 9.81 -14.65
N MET A 9 -7.27 9.78 -15.06
CA MET A 9 -7.77 10.73 -16.04
C MET A 9 -7.69 12.19 -15.55
N ALA A 10 -7.74 12.40 -14.25
CA ALA A 10 -7.55 13.71 -13.63
C ALA A 10 -6.08 14.14 -13.61
N LYS A 11 -5.14 13.26 -13.96
CA LYS A 11 -3.68 13.49 -13.96
C LYS A 11 -3.19 14.08 -12.61
N PRO A 12 -3.46 13.42 -11.48
CA PRO A 12 -3.10 13.95 -10.17
C PRO A 12 -1.58 13.88 -9.95
N LYS A 13 -1.07 14.77 -9.09
CA LYS A 13 0.29 14.66 -8.57
C LYS A 13 0.37 13.64 -7.45
N LEU A 14 -0.73 13.43 -6.75
CA LEU A 14 -0.88 12.47 -5.67
C LEU A 14 -2.18 11.69 -5.86
N LEU A 15 -2.09 10.37 -5.83
CA LEU A 15 -3.24 9.49 -5.86
C LEU A 15 -3.38 8.80 -4.50
N MET A 16 -4.57 8.91 -3.89
CA MET A 16 -4.88 8.22 -2.65
C MET A 16 -5.77 7.01 -2.93
N ILE A 17 -5.37 5.85 -2.43
CA ILE A 17 -6.10 4.59 -2.63
C ILE A 17 -6.36 3.97 -1.25
N ASP A 18 -7.63 3.80 -0.91
CA ASP A 18 -8.03 3.27 0.38
C ASP A 18 -8.46 1.80 0.26
N GLU A 19 -7.70 0.93 0.90
CA GLU A 19 -7.95 -0.51 0.99
C GLU A 19 -8.32 -1.16 -0.36
N PRO A 20 -7.46 -1.05 -1.38
CA PRO A 20 -7.80 -1.54 -2.71
C PRO A 20 -7.96 -3.06 -2.78
N SER A 21 -7.42 -3.81 -1.82
CA SER A 21 -7.54 -5.28 -1.78
C SER A 21 -8.83 -5.77 -1.14
N LEU A 22 -9.58 -4.88 -0.46
CA LEU A 22 -10.75 -5.27 0.32
C LEU A 22 -11.83 -5.93 -0.56
N GLY A 23 -12.22 -7.15 -0.21
CA GLY A 23 -13.26 -7.90 -0.90
C GLY A 23 -12.87 -8.46 -2.27
N LEU A 24 -11.60 -8.35 -2.68
CA LEU A 24 -11.15 -8.83 -3.97
C LEU A 24 -10.51 -10.23 -3.89
N ALA A 25 -10.66 -11.00 -4.97
CA ALA A 25 -9.97 -12.28 -5.12
C ALA A 25 -8.44 -12.04 -5.25
N PRO A 26 -7.58 -12.98 -4.79
CA PRO A 26 -6.13 -12.81 -4.82
C PRO A 26 -5.54 -12.42 -6.17
N LYS A 27 -6.02 -13.02 -7.25
CA LYS A 27 -5.53 -12.68 -8.61
C LYS A 27 -5.87 -11.26 -9.01
N VAL A 28 -7.04 -10.76 -8.57
CA VAL A 28 -7.47 -9.39 -8.85
C VAL A 28 -6.64 -8.42 -8.01
N VAL A 29 -6.33 -8.77 -6.76
CA VAL A 29 -5.47 -7.98 -5.89
C VAL A 29 -4.09 -7.80 -6.53
N ASP A 30 -3.48 -8.87 -7.04
CA ASP A 30 -2.18 -8.80 -7.69
C ASP A 30 -2.19 -7.82 -8.87
N ARG A 31 -3.24 -7.85 -9.68
CA ARG A 31 -3.40 -6.93 -10.80
C ARG A 31 -3.53 -5.48 -10.35
N VAL A 32 -4.34 -5.25 -9.33
CA VAL A 32 -4.52 -3.90 -8.78
C VAL A 32 -3.19 -3.36 -8.27
N MET A 33 -2.41 -4.18 -7.59
CA MET A 33 -1.10 -3.77 -7.08
C MET A 33 -0.09 -3.50 -8.19
N GLU A 34 -0.12 -4.27 -9.27
CA GLU A 34 0.69 -4.00 -10.46
C GLU A 34 0.36 -2.65 -11.07
N VAL A 35 -0.93 -2.31 -11.17
CA VAL A 35 -1.39 -1.02 -11.67
C VAL A 35 -0.92 0.12 -10.77
N VAL A 36 -1.06 -0.04 -9.46
CA VAL A 36 -0.61 0.95 -8.47
C VAL A 36 0.90 1.21 -8.61
N LYS A 37 1.67 0.15 -8.73
CA LYS A 37 3.11 0.24 -8.92
C LYS A 37 3.48 0.96 -10.21
N ALA A 38 2.80 0.64 -11.31
CA ALA A 38 3.02 1.28 -12.60
C ALA A 38 2.70 2.78 -12.55
N ILE A 39 1.61 3.17 -11.89
CA ILE A 39 1.22 4.56 -11.70
C ILE A 39 2.32 5.33 -10.96
N ASN A 40 2.85 4.75 -9.91
CA ASN A 40 3.92 5.36 -9.12
C ASN A 40 5.21 5.49 -9.94
N GLN A 41 5.57 4.47 -10.70
CA GLN A 41 6.75 4.50 -11.56
C GLN A 41 6.65 5.54 -12.66
N ASP A 42 5.43 5.89 -13.07
CA ASP A 42 5.16 6.92 -14.08
C ASP A 42 5.16 8.35 -13.51
N GLY A 43 5.56 8.51 -12.25
CA GLY A 43 5.77 9.80 -11.63
C GLY A 43 4.66 10.29 -10.70
N THR A 44 3.59 9.53 -10.52
CA THR A 44 2.52 9.89 -9.59
C THR A 44 2.87 9.37 -8.19
N ALA A 45 2.87 10.25 -7.20
CA ALA A 45 3.00 9.82 -5.81
C ALA A 45 1.71 9.09 -5.39
N VAL A 46 1.85 7.96 -4.71
CA VAL A 46 0.70 7.16 -4.28
C VAL A 46 0.72 7.01 -2.77
N LEU A 47 -0.40 7.36 -2.13
CA LEU A 47 -0.65 7.04 -0.73
C LEU A 47 -1.61 5.84 -0.70
N LEU A 48 -1.09 4.70 -0.27
CA LEU A 48 -1.84 3.47 -0.17
C LEU A 48 -2.22 3.20 1.28
N VAL A 49 -3.50 3.10 1.56
CA VAL A 49 -4.01 2.69 2.87
C VAL A 49 -4.44 1.23 2.76
N GLU A 50 -3.84 0.36 3.56
CA GLU A 50 -4.07 -1.07 3.44
C GLU A 50 -3.97 -1.76 4.81
N GLN A 51 -4.90 -2.67 5.11
CA GLN A 51 -4.85 -3.49 6.31
C GLN A 51 -3.94 -4.71 6.12
N ASP A 52 -3.79 -5.16 4.89
CA ASP A 52 -2.86 -6.25 4.57
C ASP A 52 -1.44 -5.71 4.54
N VAL A 53 -0.74 -5.90 5.67
CA VAL A 53 0.61 -5.34 5.88
C VAL A 53 1.63 -5.97 4.93
N VAL A 54 1.53 -7.27 4.67
CA VAL A 54 2.42 -7.97 3.74
C VAL A 54 2.33 -7.34 2.36
N LEU A 55 1.10 -7.18 1.87
CA LEU A 55 0.84 -6.61 0.56
C LEU A 55 1.34 -5.17 0.45
N ALA A 56 1.04 -4.34 1.44
CA ALA A 56 1.45 -2.95 1.45
C ALA A 56 2.97 -2.80 1.45
N LEU A 57 3.67 -3.57 2.28
CA LEU A 57 5.13 -3.48 2.39
C LEU A 57 5.87 -4.05 1.18
N GLU A 58 5.24 -4.94 0.41
CA GLU A 58 5.84 -5.46 -0.83
C GLU A 58 6.01 -4.38 -1.90
N ILE A 59 5.08 -3.43 -1.97
CA ILE A 59 5.07 -2.44 -3.04
C ILE A 59 5.45 -1.03 -2.58
N ALA A 60 5.38 -0.75 -1.29
CA ALA A 60 5.67 0.58 -0.75
C ALA A 60 7.16 0.86 -0.69
N ASP A 61 7.52 2.13 -0.85
CA ASP A 61 8.87 2.62 -0.58
C ASP A 61 9.01 2.95 0.90
N ARG A 62 7.97 3.53 1.50
CA ARG A 62 7.94 3.93 2.89
C ARG A 62 6.60 3.56 3.51
N GLY A 63 6.63 3.15 4.77
CA GLY A 63 5.44 2.77 5.50
C GLY A 63 5.23 3.59 6.77
N TYR A 64 3.96 3.72 7.13
CA TYR A 64 3.50 4.33 8.37
C TYR A 64 2.51 3.37 9.00
N VAL A 65 2.80 2.90 10.20
CA VAL A 65 1.94 1.95 10.92
C VAL A 65 1.12 2.69 11.96
N LEU A 66 -0.21 2.59 11.85
CA LEU A 66 -1.14 3.21 12.78
C LEU A 66 -1.88 2.15 13.57
N GLU A 67 -2.03 2.39 14.87
CA GLU A 67 -2.84 1.57 15.79
C GLU A 67 -3.69 2.50 16.65
N ASN A 68 -4.99 2.26 16.68
CA ASN A 68 -5.93 3.05 17.48
C ASN A 68 -5.81 4.57 17.23
N GLY A 69 -5.61 4.96 15.97
CA GLY A 69 -5.49 6.36 15.60
C GLY A 69 -4.12 7.00 15.89
N HIS A 70 -3.15 6.22 16.35
CA HIS A 70 -1.81 6.73 16.66
C HIS A 70 -0.76 6.09 15.76
N MET A 71 0.20 6.89 15.30
CA MET A 71 1.34 6.37 14.56
C MET A 71 2.32 5.72 15.53
N VAL A 72 2.52 4.41 15.38
CA VAL A 72 3.40 3.63 16.27
C VAL A 72 4.75 3.35 15.65
N MET A 73 4.86 3.41 14.31
CA MET A 73 6.11 3.12 13.60
C MET A 73 6.10 3.75 12.22
N GLN A 74 7.27 4.15 11.74
CA GLN A 74 7.44 4.63 10.37
C GLN A 74 8.86 4.36 9.90
N GLY A 75 9.03 4.26 8.59
CA GLY A 75 10.35 4.06 8.00
C GLY A 75 10.29 3.50 6.60
N ALA A 76 11.45 3.19 6.04
CA ALA A 76 11.54 2.51 4.76
C ALA A 76 10.84 1.15 4.84
N ALA A 77 10.10 0.77 3.79
CA ALA A 77 9.36 -0.49 3.78
C ALA A 77 10.28 -1.70 3.99
N ALA A 78 11.47 -1.68 3.39
CA ALA A 78 12.45 -2.75 3.58
C ALA A 78 12.86 -2.90 5.05
N THR A 79 13.03 -1.79 5.76
CA THR A 79 13.36 -1.79 7.19
C THR A 79 12.18 -2.31 8.02
N LEU A 80 10.97 -1.89 7.71
CA LEU A 80 9.77 -2.34 8.42
C LEU A 80 9.54 -3.84 8.25
N ARG A 81 9.78 -4.39 7.08
CA ARG A 81 9.65 -5.83 6.82
C ARG A 81 10.59 -6.67 7.70
N GLU A 82 11.73 -6.13 8.06
CA GLU A 82 12.72 -6.82 8.90
C GLU A 82 12.55 -6.54 10.39
N ASP A 83 11.66 -5.62 10.76
CA ASP A 83 11.43 -5.26 12.17
C ASP A 83 10.76 -6.42 12.91
N PRO A 84 11.34 -6.89 14.02
CA PRO A 84 10.77 -8.02 14.79
C PRO A 84 9.34 -7.77 15.28
N ALA A 85 9.00 -6.55 15.67
CA ALA A 85 7.65 -6.23 16.14
C ALA A 85 6.64 -6.32 15.01
N ILE A 86 6.99 -5.85 13.81
CA ILE A 86 6.15 -5.95 12.62
C ILE A 86 5.97 -7.42 12.21
N ARG A 87 7.05 -8.18 12.17
CA ARG A 87 7.01 -9.59 11.80
C ARG A 87 6.12 -10.38 12.75
N LYS A 88 6.26 -10.15 14.05
CA LYS A 88 5.46 -10.83 15.06
C LYS A 88 3.99 -10.43 15.01
N ALA A 89 3.70 -9.14 14.89
CA ALA A 89 2.33 -8.62 14.98
C ALA A 89 1.53 -8.84 13.71
N TYR A 90 2.15 -8.73 12.53
CA TYR A 90 1.43 -8.67 11.25
C TYR A 90 1.85 -9.71 10.23
N LEU A 91 3.09 -10.19 10.25
CA LEU A 91 3.60 -11.12 9.23
C LEU A 91 3.54 -12.58 9.66
N GLY A 92 3.20 -12.86 10.91
CA GLY A 92 3.02 -14.21 11.42
C GLY A 92 4.30 -15.03 11.58
N ILE A 93 5.43 -14.35 11.70
CA ILE A 93 6.74 -15.03 11.82
C ILE A 93 7.38 -14.79 13.16
#